data_344b4e5bc7ee7cb81aefaa678c38661d
#
_entry.id   344b4e5bc7ee7cb81aefaa678c38661d
#
_cell.length_a   1.000
_cell.length_b   1.000
_cell.length_c   1.000
_cell.angle_alpha   90.00
_cell.angle_beta   90.00
_cell.angle_gamma   90.00
#
_symmetry.space_group_name_H-M   'P 1'
#
loop_
_entity.id
_entity.type
_entity.pdbx_description
1 polymer ?
#
loop_
_entity_poly.entity_id
_entity_poly.type
_entity_poly.pdbx_seq_one_letter_code
_entity_poly.pdbx_strand_id
1 'polypeptide(L)'
;MPNALVKVCCISSFEEAIIALDAGADFLGLVSEMPSGPGVIPLDEIASIVKAIPSETKTVLLTSKQNHLDILRQHDLVKTWGLQLVDEVPIEQLKKLRKARPDTYLIQVIHVNGERSISQAWIYEGLVDMLLLDSGNPGAEIKTLGGTGNTHDWNISQQICELTRLPVLLAGGLTADNIHLAKNAVNPGGF
;
A
#
# COMPACT_ATOMS: atom_id res chain seq x y z
N MET A 1 17.01 4.76 17.20
CA MET A 1 16.57 4.42 15.83
C MET A 1 15.21 5.06 15.65
N PRO A 2 14.87 5.64 14.51
CA PRO A 2 13.51 6.09 14.27
C PRO A 2 12.55 4.89 14.43
N ASN A 3 11.37 5.14 14.97
CA ASN A 3 10.34 4.11 15.08
C ASN A 3 9.95 3.64 13.67
N ALA A 4 9.71 2.34 13.49
CA ALA A 4 9.19 1.82 12.24
C ALA A 4 7.79 2.42 11.98
N LEU A 5 7.49 2.78 10.74
CA LEU A 5 6.17 3.26 10.35
C LEU A 5 5.15 2.12 10.42
N VAL A 6 3.94 2.44 10.83
CA VAL A 6 2.83 1.47 10.95
C VAL A 6 1.66 1.89 10.07
N LYS A 7 1.25 1.01 9.17
CA LYS A 7 0.07 1.19 8.33
C LYS A 7 -0.97 0.13 8.68
N VAL A 8 -2.14 0.57 9.14
CA VAL A 8 -3.29 -0.31 9.38
C VAL A 8 -4.23 -0.26 8.18
N CYS A 9 -4.46 -1.40 7.55
CA CYS A 9 -5.27 -1.56 6.35
C CYS A 9 -6.68 -2.05 6.64
N CYS A 10 -7.56 -2.01 5.64
CA CYS A 10 -8.93 -2.52 5.71
C CYS A 10 -9.80 -1.81 6.76
N ILE A 11 -9.54 -0.54 7.00
CA ILE A 11 -10.40 0.30 7.84
C ILE A 11 -11.77 0.42 7.15
N SER A 12 -12.82 0.04 7.87
CA SER A 12 -14.18 -0.02 7.34
C SER A 12 -15.17 0.90 8.07
N SER A 13 -14.76 1.54 9.17
CA SER A 13 -15.60 2.47 9.91
C SER A 13 -14.78 3.60 10.57
N PHE A 14 -15.49 4.63 11.03
CA PHE A 14 -14.89 5.69 11.84
C PHE A 14 -14.28 5.14 13.13
N GLU A 15 -14.99 4.23 13.81
CA GLU A 15 -14.56 3.62 15.07
C GLU A 15 -13.25 2.84 14.89
N GLU A 16 -13.13 2.04 13.81
CA GLU A 16 -11.88 1.34 13.49
C GLU A 16 -10.73 2.29 13.19
N ALA A 17 -11.02 3.40 12.49
CA ALA A 17 -10.03 4.43 12.23
C ALA A 17 -9.47 5.02 13.53
N ILE A 18 -10.35 5.37 14.49
CA ILE A 18 -9.93 5.92 15.78
C ILE A 18 -9.13 4.87 16.59
N ILE A 19 -9.58 3.61 16.64
CA ILE A 19 -8.84 2.54 17.33
C ILE A 19 -7.41 2.40 16.75
N ALA A 20 -7.27 2.43 15.42
CA ALA A 20 -5.98 2.32 14.78
C ALA A 20 -5.08 3.54 15.08
N LEU A 21 -5.64 4.75 15.07
CA LEU A 21 -4.90 5.98 15.41
C LEU A 21 -4.46 5.99 16.88
N ASP A 22 -5.33 5.61 17.81
CA ASP A 22 -5.02 5.52 19.23
C ASP A 22 -3.95 4.44 19.52
N ALA A 23 -3.90 3.40 18.67
CA ALA A 23 -2.85 2.38 18.73
C ALA A 23 -1.52 2.84 18.08
N GLY A 24 -1.45 4.05 17.52
CA GLY A 24 -0.25 4.64 16.96
C GLY A 24 0.00 4.36 15.47
N ALA A 25 -1.05 4.11 14.69
CA ALA A 25 -0.92 3.97 13.24
C ALA A 25 -0.49 5.30 12.58
N ASP A 26 0.52 5.25 11.73
CA ASP A 26 0.97 6.38 10.92
C ASP A 26 0.12 6.57 9.66
N PHE A 27 -0.43 5.46 9.12
CA PHE A 27 -1.27 5.46 7.92
C PHE A 27 -2.51 4.60 8.13
N LEU A 28 -3.64 5.06 7.57
CA LEU A 28 -4.88 4.29 7.50
C LEU A 28 -5.20 3.91 6.05
N GLY A 29 -5.32 2.61 5.77
CA GLY A 29 -5.65 2.08 4.45
C GLY A 29 -7.15 1.81 4.30
N LEU A 30 -7.76 2.43 3.29
CA LEU A 30 -9.17 2.31 2.92
C LEU A 30 -9.26 1.62 1.55
N VAL A 31 -9.97 0.51 1.48
CA VAL A 31 -9.93 -0.39 0.31
C VAL A 31 -11.12 -0.13 -0.60
N SER A 32 -10.86 0.36 -1.82
CA SER A 32 -11.89 0.43 -2.87
C SER A 32 -12.10 -0.91 -3.55
N GLU A 33 -12.98 -0.95 -4.54
CA GLU A 33 -13.25 -2.15 -5.34
C GLU A 33 -11.97 -2.87 -5.80
N MET A 34 -11.87 -4.16 -5.45
CA MET A 34 -10.76 -5.06 -5.76
C MET A 34 -11.27 -6.35 -6.38
N PRO A 35 -10.48 -7.02 -7.24
CA PRO A 35 -10.84 -8.34 -7.76
C PRO A 35 -10.90 -9.42 -6.68
N SER A 36 -10.16 -9.24 -5.57
CA SER A 36 -10.13 -10.15 -4.43
C SER A 36 -9.58 -9.44 -3.19
N GLY A 37 -9.76 -10.05 -2.02
CA GLY A 37 -9.21 -9.56 -0.75
C GLY A 37 -10.28 -8.98 0.18
N PRO A 38 -9.93 -8.79 1.45
CA PRO A 38 -10.85 -8.28 2.47
C PRO A 38 -10.94 -6.75 2.46
N GLY A 39 -11.92 -6.22 3.21
CA GLY A 39 -11.98 -4.81 3.60
C GLY A 39 -12.46 -3.86 2.51
N VAL A 40 -13.04 -4.38 1.41
CA VAL A 40 -13.61 -3.52 0.37
C VAL A 40 -14.87 -2.82 0.89
N ILE A 41 -14.88 -1.49 0.78
CA ILE A 41 -16.03 -0.64 1.11
C ILE A 41 -16.32 0.33 -0.04
N PRO A 42 -17.57 0.81 -0.17
CA PRO A 42 -17.96 1.78 -1.19
C PRO A 42 -17.18 3.11 -1.09
N LEU A 43 -16.97 3.80 -2.22
CA LEU A 43 -16.23 5.06 -2.25
C LEU A 43 -16.88 6.18 -1.42
N ASP A 44 -18.20 6.20 -1.32
CA ASP A 44 -18.94 7.15 -0.49
C ASP A 44 -18.74 6.90 1.01
N GLU A 45 -18.61 5.63 1.43
CA GLU A 45 -18.23 5.29 2.80
C GLU A 45 -16.78 5.71 3.08
N ILE A 46 -15.83 5.44 2.14
CA ILE A 46 -14.45 5.93 2.26
C ILE A 46 -14.44 7.45 2.43
N ALA A 47 -15.16 8.18 1.58
CA ALA A 47 -15.23 9.64 1.66
C ALA A 47 -15.81 10.12 2.99
N SER A 48 -16.80 9.40 3.53
CA SER A 48 -17.41 9.71 4.83
C SER A 48 -16.42 9.51 5.98
N ILE A 49 -15.66 8.41 5.99
CA ILE A 49 -14.61 8.15 6.98
C ILE A 49 -13.53 9.24 6.90
N VAL A 50 -13.01 9.53 5.71
CA VAL A 50 -11.96 10.54 5.50
C VAL A 50 -12.40 11.94 6.01
N LYS A 51 -13.67 12.28 5.83
CA LYS A 51 -14.23 13.55 6.30
C LYS A 51 -14.41 13.61 7.83
N ALA A 52 -14.64 12.47 8.46
CA ALA A 52 -14.96 12.38 9.89
C ALA A 52 -13.73 12.33 10.81
N ILE A 53 -12.60 11.83 10.33
CA ILE A 53 -11.36 11.69 11.10
C ILE A 53 -10.54 13.00 11.09
N PRO A 54 -9.56 13.17 11.98
CA PRO A 54 -8.68 14.36 12.01
C PRO A 54 -7.99 14.60 10.65
N SER A 55 -7.97 15.85 10.22
CA SER A 55 -7.50 16.26 8.87
C SER A 55 -6.01 15.98 8.61
N GLU A 56 -5.20 15.88 9.66
CA GLU A 56 -3.78 15.53 9.63
C GLU A 56 -3.52 14.02 9.42
N THR A 57 -4.57 13.21 9.50
CA THR A 57 -4.45 11.76 9.33
C THR A 57 -4.02 11.41 7.91
N LYS A 58 -2.97 10.61 7.79
CA LYS A 58 -2.50 10.10 6.50
C LYS A 58 -3.35 8.93 6.03
N THR A 59 -4.46 9.25 5.39
CA THR A 59 -5.34 8.24 4.75
C THR A 59 -4.81 7.83 3.39
N VAL A 60 -4.91 6.55 3.06
CA VAL A 60 -4.41 5.98 1.80
C VAL A 60 -5.53 5.19 1.15
N LEU A 61 -5.93 5.58 -0.06
CA LEU A 61 -6.87 4.81 -0.87
C LEU A 61 -6.13 3.65 -1.55
N LEU A 62 -6.55 2.43 -1.30
CA LEU A 62 -6.10 1.26 -2.04
C LEU A 62 -6.95 1.11 -3.30
N THR A 63 -6.30 1.08 -4.45
CA THR A 63 -6.96 0.92 -5.76
C THR A 63 -6.28 -0.12 -6.63
N SER A 64 -7.08 -0.97 -7.30
CA SER A 64 -6.63 -1.92 -8.32
C SER A 64 -6.71 -1.36 -9.74
N LYS A 65 -7.14 -0.10 -9.90
CA LYS A 65 -7.21 0.53 -11.22
C LYS A 65 -5.79 0.76 -11.75
N GLN A 66 -5.60 0.54 -13.06
CA GLN A 66 -4.31 0.69 -13.74
C GLN A 66 -4.29 1.89 -14.69
N ASN A 67 -5.44 2.45 -15.03
CA ASN A 67 -5.56 3.65 -15.85
C ASN A 67 -5.56 4.90 -14.95
N HIS A 68 -4.72 5.89 -15.27
CA HIS A 68 -4.59 7.11 -14.45
C HIS A 68 -5.90 7.90 -14.30
N LEU A 69 -6.78 7.92 -15.33
CA LEU A 69 -8.07 8.63 -15.24
C LEU A 69 -9.02 7.95 -14.27
N ASP A 70 -9.02 6.62 -14.24
CA ASP A 70 -9.88 5.87 -13.32
C ASP A 70 -9.38 6.01 -11.86
N ILE A 71 -8.06 6.01 -11.67
CA ILE A 71 -7.43 6.29 -10.36
C ILE A 71 -7.80 7.71 -9.90
N LEU A 72 -7.67 8.70 -10.78
CA LEU A 72 -8.02 10.09 -10.47
C LEU A 72 -9.50 10.25 -10.12
N ARG A 73 -10.42 9.61 -10.86
CA ARG A 73 -11.85 9.63 -10.55
C ARG A 73 -12.14 9.11 -9.14
N GLN A 74 -11.54 7.99 -8.75
CA GLN A 74 -11.69 7.47 -7.38
C GLN A 74 -11.12 8.44 -6.35
N HIS A 75 -9.89 8.94 -6.57
CA HIS A 75 -9.22 9.84 -5.63
C HIS A 75 -9.96 11.18 -5.47
N ASP A 76 -10.51 11.74 -6.55
CA ASP A 76 -11.28 12.99 -6.50
C ASP A 76 -12.57 12.87 -5.69
N LEU A 77 -13.15 11.68 -5.61
CA LEU A 77 -14.33 11.41 -4.79
C LEU A 77 -13.98 11.31 -3.30
N VAL A 78 -12.89 10.61 -2.96
CA VAL A 78 -12.57 10.27 -1.57
C VAL A 78 -11.61 11.24 -0.91
N LYS A 79 -10.73 11.90 -1.69
CA LYS A 79 -9.76 12.91 -1.25
C LYS A 79 -8.83 12.44 -0.14
N THR A 80 -8.36 11.20 -0.23
CA THR A 80 -7.35 10.66 0.69
C THR A 80 -6.01 11.41 0.53
N TRP A 81 -5.18 11.40 1.56
CA TRP A 81 -3.83 11.96 1.54
C TRP A 81 -2.93 11.29 0.50
N GLY A 82 -3.06 9.96 0.33
CA GLY A 82 -2.24 9.18 -0.59
C GLY A 82 -3.03 8.09 -1.32
N LEU A 83 -2.35 7.46 -2.26
CA LEU A 83 -2.83 6.34 -3.06
C LEU A 83 -1.89 5.15 -2.89
N GLN A 84 -2.44 3.95 -2.69
CA GLN A 84 -1.73 2.69 -2.80
C GLN A 84 -2.20 1.98 -4.07
N LEU A 85 -1.28 1.83 -5.00
CA LEU A 85 -1.47 1.17 -6.28
C LEU A 85 -1.21 -0.32 -6.07
N VAL A 86 -2.28 -1.10 -5.90
CA VAL A 86 -2.16 -2.52 -5.51
C VAL A 86 -1.89 -3.46 -6.67
N ASP A 87 -2.20 -3.04 -7.90
CA ASP A 87 -1.82 -3.75 -9.12
C ASP A 87 -0.65 -3.02 -9.81
N GLU A 88 0.00 -3.68 -10.75
CA GLU A 88 1.07 -3.10 -11.55
C GLU A 88 0.51 -2.02 -12.48
N VAL A 89 0.78 -0.75 -12.18
CA VAL A 89 0.37 0.37 -13.03
C VAL A 89 1.42 0.56 -14.13
N PRO A 90 1.04 0.57 -15.43
CA PRO A 90 1.96 0.83 -16.52
C PRO A 90 2.68 2.17 -16.33
N ILE A 91 3.99 2.22 -16.57
CA ILE A 91 4.85 3.38 -16.31
C ILE A 91 4.31 4.67 -16.92
N GLU A 92 3.79 4.60 -18.15
CA GLU A 92 3.21 5.76 -18.82
C GLU A 92 1.93 6.27 -18.14
N GLN A 93 1.15 5.38 -17.52
CA GLN A 93 -0.02 5.77 -16.71
C GLN A 93 0.42 6.40 -15.40
N LEU A 94 1.46 5.84 -14.78
CA LEU A 94 2.02 6.34 -13.53
C LEU A 94 2.64 7.75 -13.70
N LYS A 95 3.37 8.00 -14.79
CA LYS A 95 3.88 9.34 -15.14
C LYS A 95 2.74 10.36 -15.31
N LYS A 96 1.64 9.96 -15.99
CA LYS A 96 0.45 10.82 -16.16
C LYS A 96 -0.23 11.09 -14.81
N LEU A 97 -0.34 10.08 -13.95
CA LEU A 97 -0.89 10.22 -12.60
C LEU A 97 -0.05 11.20 -11.77
N ARG A 98 1.27 11.00 -11.72
CA ARG A 98 2.21 11.90 -11.01
C ARG A 98 2.12 13.34 -11.52
N LYS A 99 2.05 13.54 -12.85
CA LYS A 99 1.89 14.87 -13.44
C LYS A 99 0.57 15.54 -13.03
N ALA A 100 -0.52 14.77 -12.96
CA ALA A 100 -1.85 15.28 -12.61
C ALA A 100 -1.99 15.55 -11.08
N ARG A 101 -1.23 14.84 -10.25
CA ARG A 101 -1.26 14.93 -8.78
C ARG A 101 0.17 14.91 -8.21
N PRO A 102 0.94 15.99 -8.36
CA PRO A 102 2.33 16.05 -7.93
C PRO A 102 2.48 15.89 -6.41
N ASP A 103 1.50 16.38 -5.64
CA ASP A 103 1.54 16.41 -4.18
C ASP A 103 0.89 15.18 -3.51
N THR A 104 0.25 14.29 -4.28
CA THR A 104 -0.35 13.06 -3.73
C THR A 104 0.73 12.02 -3.47
N TYR A 105 0.76 11.47 -2.26
CA TYR A 105 1.70 10.41 -1.89
C TYR A 105 1.34 9.10 -2.59
N LEU A 106 2.27 8.54 -3.34
CA LEU A 106 2.07 7.32 -4.11
C LEU A 106 2.84 6.16 -3.49
N ILE A 107 2.15 5.10 -3.14
CA ILE A 107 2.70 3.83 -2.67
C ILE A 107 2.45 2.79 -3.76
N GLN A 108 3.51 2.22 -4.35
CA GLN A 108 3.36 1.10 -5.27
C GLN A 108 3.55 -0.22 -4.55
N VAL A 109 2.62 -1.14 -4.74
CA VAL A 109 2.76 -2.52 -4.26
C VAL A 109 3.61 -3.32 -5.22
N ILE A 110 4.56 -4.08 -4.66
CA ILE A 110 5.30 -5.13 -5.35
C ILE A 110 4.91 -6.46 -4.71
N HIS A 111 4.29 -7.32 -5.49
CA HIS A 111 4.02 -8.69 -5.08
C HIS A 111 5.30 -9.51 -5.26
N VAL A 112 5.90 -9.92 -4.13
CA VAL A 112 7.20 -10.59 -4.12
C VAL A 112 7.05 -12.05 -4.59
N ASN A 113 7.33 -12.27 -5.86
CA ASN A 113 7.21 -13.56 -6.55
C ASN A 113 8.55 -13.98 -7.21
N GLY A 114 9.64 -13.93 -6.45
CA GLY A 114 10.98 -14.28 -6.92
C GLY A 114 11.84 -13.06 -7.30
N GLU A 115 13.04 -13.31 -7.82
CA GLU A 115 14.09 -12.32 -8.08
C GLU A 115 13.65 -11.17 -9.02
N ARG A 116 12.68 -11.41 -9.89
CA ARG A 116 12.12 -10.36 -10.76
C ARG A 116 11.59 -9.17 -9.97
N SER A 117 11.13 -9.39 -8.75
CA SER A 117 10.61 -8.33 -7.87
C SER A 117 11.68 -7.29 -7.52
N ILE A 118 12.96 -7.68 -7.50
CA ILE A 118 14.09 -6.77 -7.25
C ILE A 118 14.22 -5.76 -8.39
N SER A 119 14.15 -6.22 -9.63
CA SER A 119 14.22 -5.33 -10.80
C SER A 119 12.98 -4.43 -10.93
N GLN A 120 11.80 -4.90 -10.50
CA GLN A 120 10.60 -4.08 -10.45
C GLN A 120 10.74 -2.89 -9.50
N ALA A 121 11.40 -3.04 -8.35
CA ALA A 121 11.60 -1.96 -7.39
C ALA A 121 12.29 -0.74 -8.03
N TRP A 122 13.28 -0.96 -8.88
CA TRP A 122 14.04 0.11 -9.55
C TRP A 122 13.22 0.89 -10.58
N ILE A 123 12.29 0.21 -11.25
CA ILE A 123 11.45 0.85 -12.28
C ILE A 123 10.60 1.97 -11.68
N TYR A 124 10.24 1.87 -10.40
CA TYR A 124 9.39 2.83 -9.71
C TYR A 124 10.16 4.00 -9.06
N GLU A 125 11.50 3.93 -8.98
CA GLU A 125 12.30 5.03 -8.42
C GLU A 125 12.07 6.35 -9.20
N GLY A 126 11.80 7.41 -8.45
CA GLY A 126 11.46 8.73 -9.02
C GLY A 126 10.02 8.89 -9.54
N LEU A 127 9.20 7.84 -9.49
CA LEU A 127 7.79 7.89 -9.91
C LEU A 127 6.83 7.79 -8.73
N VAL A 128 7.24 7.10 -7.65
CA VAL A 128 6.46 6.91 -6.43
C VAL A 128 7.25 7.38 -5.20
N ASP A 129 6.60 7.49 -4.08
CA ASP A 129 7.21 7.98 -2.84
C ASP A 129 7.58 6.84 -1.89
N MET A 130 6.98 5.64 -2.07
CA MET A 130 7.18 4.49 -1.20
C MET A 130 6.86 3.20 -1.95
N LEU A 131 7.50 2.11 -1.57
CA LEU A 131 7.15 0.75 -1.97
C LEU A 131 6.46 0.02 -0.82
N LEU A 132 5.53 -0.88 -1.16
CA LEU A 132 4.98 -1.85 -0.22
C LEU A 132 5.20 -3.24 -0.80
N LEU A 133 5.86 -4.12 -0.03
CA LEU A 133 6.12 -5.51 -0.42
C LEU A 133 5.05 -6.41 0.18
N ASP A 134 4.37 -7.18 -0.66
CA ASP A 134 3.27 -8.07 -0.25
C ASP A 134 3.39 -9.44 -0.93
N SER A 135 2.61 -10.41 -0.44
CA SER A 135 2.60 -11.81 -0.87
C SER A 135 1.54 -12.14 -1.95
N GLY A 136 0.97 -11.14 -2.60
CA GLY A 136 -0.05 -11.35 -3.64
C GLY A 136 0.46 -12.09 -4.88
N ASN A 137 -0.47 -12.59 -5.68
CA ASN A 137 -0.19 -13.20 -6.98
C ASN A 137 -1.06 -12.56 -8.08
N PRO A 138 -0.61 -11.46 -8.70
CA PRO A 138 -1.36 -10.79 -9.78
C PRO A 138 -1.45 -11.60 -11.07
N GLY A 139 -0.64 -12.66 -11.20
CA GLY A 139 -0.64 -13.56 -12.36
C GLY A 139 -1.59 -14.75 -12.24
N ALA A 140 -2.30 -14.91 -11.12
CA ALA A 140 -3.29 -15.96 -10.94
C ALA A 140 -4.53 -15.73 -11.84
N GLU A 141 -5.29 -16.79 -12.14
CA GLU A 141 -6.55 -16.72 -12.90
C GLU A 141 -7.52 -15.72 -12.28
N ILE A 142 -7.63 -15.72 -10.95
CA ILE A 142 -8.23 -14.62 -10.17
C ILE A 142 -7.08 -13.90 -9.49
N LYS A 143 -6.81 -12.66 -9.89
CA LYS A 143 -5.72 -11.86 -9.31
C LYS A 143 -5.86 -11.79 -7.80
N THR A 144 -4.81 -12.17 -7.07
CA THR A 144 -4.72 -12.02 -5.62
C THR A 144 -3.80 -10.85 -5.31
N LEU A 145 -4.39 -9.70 -4.98
CA LEU A 145 -3.67 -8.44 -4.76
C LEU A 145 -3.43 -8.15 -3.27
N GLY A 146 -3.28 -9.17 -2.45
CA GLY A 146 -3.06 -9.12 -1.01
C GLY A 146 -4.05 -9.99 -0.23
N GLY A 147 -4.00 -9.94 1.10
CA GLY A 147 -4.90 -10.68 1.97
C GLY A 147 -4.73 -12.21 1.94
N THR A 148 -3.58 -12.70 1.50
CA THR A 148 -3.32 -14.15 1.37
C THR A 148 -3.11 -14.84 2.71
N GLY A 149 -2.75 -14.11 3.76
CA GLY A 149 -2.32 -14.65 5.04
C GLY A 149 -0.96 -15.35 5.02
N ASN A 150 -0.33 -15.44 3.85
CA ASN A 150 0.97 -16.09 3.69
C ASN A 150 2.11 -15.07 3.68
N THR A 151 3.26 -15.44 4.22
CA THR A 151 4.51 -14.70 4.03
C THR A 151 5.12 -15.02 2.67
N HIS A 152 5.91 -14.10 2.15
CA HIS A 152 6.73 -14.31 0.95
C HIS A 152 8.21 -14.48 1.32
N ASP A 153 9.10 -14.60 0.34
CA ASP A 153 10.54 -14.73 0.58
C ASP A 153 11.14 -13.42 1.10
N TRP A 154 11.44 -13.37 2.39
CA TRP A 154 12.01 -12.20 3.05
C TRP A 154 13.47 -11.91 2.64
N ASN A 155 14.20 -12.88 2.06
CA ASN A 155 15.54 -12.60 1.52
C ASN A 155 15.45 -11.68 0.30
N ILE A 156 14.42 -11.85 -0.53
CA ILE A 156 14.16 -10.96 -1.67
C ILE A 156 13.76 -9.57 -1.16
N SER A 157 12.89 -9.51 -0.15
CA SER A 157 12.47 -8.25 0.45
C SER A 157 13.63 -7.50 1.09
N GLN A 158 14.55 -8.19 1.75
CA GLN A 158 15.79 -7.61 2.29
C GLN A 158 16.62 -6.98 1.16
N GLN A 159 16.86 -7.71 0.07
CA GLN A 159 17.61 -7.19 -1.07
C GLN A 159 16.93 -5.95 -1.68
N ILE A 160 15.60 -5.92 -1.78
CA ILE A 160 14.89 -4.74 -2.25
C ILE A 160 15.14 -3.56 -1.29
N CYS A 161 15.03 -3.75 0.03
CA CYS A 161 15.28 -2.70 1.01
C CYS A 161 16.72 -2.17 0.96
N GLU A 162 17.70 -3.02 0.67
CA GLU A 162 19.12 -2.62 0.57
C GLU A 162 19.44 -1.87 -0.72
N LEU A 163 18.72 -2.16 -1.79
CA LEU A 163 19.03 -1.65 -3.13
C LEU A 163 18.23 -0.42 -3.51
N THR A 164 16.97 -0.27 -3.01
CA THR A 164 16.15 0.90 -3.33
C THR A 164 16.46 2.09 -2.43
N ARG A 165 16.27 3.31 -2.96
CA ARG A 165 16.31 4.55 -2.18
C ARG A 165 14.93 4.93 -1.61
N LEU A 166 13.89 4.27 -2.03
CA LEU A 166 12.54 4.53 -1.54
C LEU A 166 12.32 3.92 -0.15
N PRO A 167 11.57 4.56 0.74
CA PRO A 167 11.08 3.90 1.93
C PRO A 167 10.25 2.66 1.57
N VAL A 168 10.36 1.62 2.38
CA VAL A 168 9.69 0.33 2.13
C VAL A 168 8.82 -0.04 3.32
N LEU A 169 7.54 -0.35 3.07
CA LEU A 169 6.67 -1.08 3.99
C LEU A 169 6.71 -2.56 3.66
N LEU A 170 6.82 -3.40 4.67
CA LEU A 170 6.69 -4.85 4.54
C LEU A 170 5.28 -5.27 4.97
N ALA A 171 4.59 -6.02 4.11
CA ALA A 171 3.28 -6.60 4.36
C ALA A 171 3.30 -8.11 4.02
N GLY A 172 2.14 -8.75 3.99
CA GLY A 172 1.99 -10.16 3.63
C GLY A 172 2.23 -11.12 4.79
N GLY A 173 1.14 -11.68 5.33
CA GLY A 173 1.17 -12.71 6.36
C GLY A 173 1.82 -12.32 7.70
N LEU A 174 1.92 -11.01 7.99
CA LEU A 174 2.46 -10.52 9.25
C LEU A 174 1.47 -10.74 10.39
N THR A 175 2.00 -11.15 11.53
CA THR A 175 1.28 -11.38 12.78
C THR A 175 2.09 -10.82 13.96
N ALA A 176 1.46 -10.70 15.13
CA ALA A 176 2.15 -10.31 16.36
C ALA A 176 3.35 -11.25 16.68
N ASP A 177 3.24 -12.52 16.29
CA ASP A 177 4.26 -13.53 16.58
C ASP A 177 5.47 -13.48 15.64
N ASN A 178 5.29 -13.00 14.39
CA ASN A 178 6.34 -13.01 13.38
C ASN A 178 6.89 -11.63 12.99
N ILE A 179 6.22 -10.53 13.35
CA ILE A 179 6.63 -9.17 12.95
C ILE A 179 8.05 -8.80 13.41
N HIS A 180 8.47 -9.29 14.58
CA HIS A 180 9.83 -9.06 15.06
C HIS A 180 10.87 -9.82 14.26
N LEU A 181 10.54 -11.02 13.76
CA LEU A 181 11.41 -11.80 12.87
C LEU A 181 11.51 -11.10 11.51
N ALA A 182 10.37 -10.64 10.98
CA ALA A 182 10.32 -9.87 9.74
C ALA A 182 11.18 -8.59 9.82
N LYS A 183 11.07 -7.84 10.94
CA LYS A 183 11.89 -6.66 11.18
C LYS A 183 13.38 -6.96 11.16
N ASN A 184 13.80 -8.04 11.82
CA ASN A 184 15.22 -8.42 11.89
C ASN A 184 15.74 -8.96 10.55
N ALA A 185 14.93 -9.70 9.81
CA ALA A 185 15.32 -10.29 8.54
C ALA A 185 15.37 -9.27 7.40
N VAL A 186 14.40 -8.35 7.32
CA VAL A 186 14.23 -7.45 6.17
C VAL A 186 14.72 -6.03 6.45
N ASN A 187 14.63 -5.59 7.71
CA ASN A 187 14.93 -4.21 8.14
C ASN A 187 14.18 -3.14 7.31
N PRO A 188 12.83 -3.26 7.14
CA PRO A 188 12.05 -2.30 6.36
C PRO A 188 11.89 -0.99 7.13
N GLY A 189 11.43 0.07 6.44
CA GLY A 189 11.08 1.35 7.04
C GLY A 189 9.79 1.30 7.87
N GLY A 190 8.93 0.26 7.66
CA GLY A 190 7.68 0.08 8.39
C GLY A 190 6.91 -1.17 7.94
N PHE A 191 5.68 -1.32 8.45
CA PHE A 191 4.82 -2.48 8.26
C PHE A 191 3.38 -2.07 7.95
#